data_4567a2abb3034bb40bbd5becf21b97cb
#
_entry.id   4567a2abb3034bb40bbd5becf21b97cb
#
_cell.length_a   1.000
_cell.length_b   1.000
_cell.length_c   1.000
_cell.angle_alpha   90.00
_cell.angle_beta   90.00
_cell.angle_gamma   90.00
#
_symmetry.space_group_name_H-M   'P 1'
#
loop_
_entity.id
_entity.type
_entity.pdbx_description
1 polymer ?
#
loop_
_entity_poly.entity_id
_entity_poly.type
_entity_poly.pdbx_seq_one_letter_code
_entity_poly.pdbx_strand_id
1 'polypeptide(L)'
;MANDSPDFFPADDMDAFPKGAIKAIVEPIDDVVDFSSDIWSSSQTLNDSFVFNGKHYVAAIDVRPQYVCAYNTKTISDFCYDDPAELYANDEWTWSKFTEMCLDFADSEADRYALDGYWYGKALNDTCGYPLIGLEDGKLVNNMGKAEVGTVQDLMYNLEKNNVVFDRSSNNWKTRGDGANGEGLGSQLTLFIPIGTWALEDTPEKTKTFGSVKDGEVMFVPMPRMDDSDKYYVSTGVNGYLLCKNAPNPDGFNAFVNCCKVANSEVQNITEEQLKNDYDWTDDMIEMRKTIYDLARQNPVFDFQDGVSAELSTLMQTVNQATMITGGGATTWTECVAENQKAVDYIIKEANANVAE
;
A
#
# COMPACT_ATOMS: atom_id res chain seq x y z
N MET A 1 -31.90 -5.55 -15.26
CA MET A 1 -30.68 -4.75 -15.23
C MET A 1 -30.94 -3.48 -16.04
N ALA A 2 -30.60 -2.33 -15.52
CA ALA A 2 -30.74 -1.10 -16.28
C ALA A 2 -29.86 -1.19 -17.53
N ASN A 3 -30.36 -0.68 -18.66
CA ASN A 3 -29.62 -0.63 -19.95
C ASN A 3 -28.47 0.39 -19.95
N ASP A 4 -27.87 0.67 -18.80
CA ASP A 4 -26.92 1.77 -18.57
C ASP A 4 -25.74 1.26 -17.71
N SER A 5 -25.23 0.07 -18.06
CA SER A 5 -24.00 -0.46 -17.44
C SER A 5 -22.79 0.27 -18.04
N PRO A 6 -21.77 0.62 -17.24
CA PRO A 6 -20.54 1.18 -17.79
C PRO A 6 -19.84 0.15 -18.68
N ASP A 7 -19.10 0.63 -19.69
CA ASP A 7 -18.29 -0.25 -20.53
C ASP A 7 -17.06 -0.75 -19.79
N PHE A 8 -16.52 0.06 -18.90
CA PHE A 8 -15.33 -0.23 -18.11
C PHE A 8 -15.31 0.57 -16.81
N PHE A 9 -14.43 0.18 -15.88
CA PHE A 9 -14.22 0.88 -14.61
C PHE A 9 -12.76 0.78 -14.14
N PRO A 10 -12.31 1.67 -13.24
CA PRO A 10 -10.94 1.65 -12.76
C PRO A 10 -10.65 0.43 -11.86
N ALA A 11 -9.37 0.03 -11.82
CA ALA A 11 -8.84 -1.08 -11.02
C ALA A 11 -8.02 -0.62 -9.80
N ASP A 12 -8.00 0.68 -9.52
CA ASP A 12 -7.05 1.33 -8.63
C ASP A 12 -7.17 0.92 -7.16
N ASP A 13 -8.34 0.52 -6.69
CA ASP A 13 -8.55 0.07 -5.30
C ASP A 13 -8.26 -1.42 -5.06
N MET A 14 -7.83 -2.17 -6.09
CA MET A 14 -7.49 -3.60 -6.02
C MET A 14 -8.63 -4.52 -5.52
N ASP A 15 -9.83 -3.98 -5.31
CA ASP A 15 -10.99 -4.72 -4.79
C ASP A 15 -11.85 -5.36 -5.88
N ALA A 16 -11.64 -4.98 -7.13
CA ALA A 16 -12.39 -5.48 -8.29
C ALA A 16 -11.73 -6.67 -8.98
N PHE A 17 -10.42 -6.84 -8.86
CA PHE A 17 -9.66 -7.92 -9.47
C PHE A 17 -8.98 -8.79 -8.39
N PRO A 18 -9.02 -10.12 -8.49
CA PRO A 18 -9.62 -10.95 -9.57
C PRO A 18 -11.12 -11.27 -9.40
N LYS A 19 -11.81 -10.72 -8.38
CA LYS A 19 -13.24 -10.97 -8.09
C LYS A 19 -14.15 -10.76 -9.31
N GLY A 20 -13.88 -9.74 -10.10
CA GLY A 20 -14.62 -9.45 -11.33
C GLY A 20 -14.50 -10.58 -12.36
N ALA A 21 -13.31 -11.16 -12.51
CA ALA A 21 -13.06 -12.31 -13.39
C ALA A 21 -13.74 -13.58 -12.83
N ILE A 22 -13.60 -13.85 -11.53
CA ILE A 22 -14.20 -15.01 -10.85
C ILE A 22 -15.74 -15.00 -11.00
N LYS A 23 -16.34 -13.83 -10.90
CA LYS A 23 -17.82 -13.65 -10.99
C LYS A 23 -18.33 -13.37 -12.41
N ALA A 24 -17.46 -13.41 -13.43
CA ALA A 24 -17.79 -13.06 -14.81
C ALA A 24 -18.48 -11.68 -14.94
N ILE A 25 -18.01 -10.70 -14.18
CA ILE A 25 -18.44 -9.29 -14.28
C ILE A 25 -17.57 -8.54 -15.28
N VAL A 26 -16.29 -8.93 -15.38
CA VAL A 26 -15.34 -8.43 -16.36
C VAL A 26 -14.94 -9.55 -17.33
N GLU A 27 -14.43 -9.19 -18.48
CA GLU A 27 -13.96 -10.13 -19.49
C GLU A 27 -12.46 -9.95 -19.76
N PRO A 28 -11.79 -11.00 -20.26
CA PRO A 28 -10.40 -10.91 -20.72
C PRO A 28 -10.24 -9.84 -21.80
N ILE A 29 -9.10 -9.18 -21.77
CA ILE A 29 -8.81 -8.08 -22.72
C ILE A 29 -7.69 -8.41 -23.72
N ASP A 30 -7.21 -9.65 -23.74
CA ASP A 30 -6.14 -10.10 -24.65
C ASP A 30 -6.47 -9.91 -26.13
N ASP A 31 -7.75 -10.08 -26.51
CA ASP A 31 -8.23 -9.86 -27.87
C ASP A 31 -8.60 -8.39 -28.17
N VAL A 32 -8.54 -7.52 -27.16
CA VAL A 32 -8.94 -6.11 -27.23
C VAL A 32 -7.72 -5.19 -27.19
N VAL A 33 -6.76 -5.47 -26.31
CA VAL A 33 -5.55 -4.66 -26.10
C VAL A 33 -4.33 -5.43 -26.58
N ASP A 34 -3.60 -4.86 -27.53
CA ASP A 34 -2.32 -5.43 -28.00
C ASP A 34 -1.17 -5.04 -27.07
N PHE A 35 -0.95 -5.84 -26.03
CA PHE A 35 0.15 -5.66 -25.08
C PHE A 35 1.53 -5.84 -25.69
N SER A 36 1.65 -6.41 -26.91
CA SER A 36 2.92 -6.55 -27.62
C SER A 36 3.34 -5.28 -28.38
N SER A 37 2.45 -4.31 -28.48
CA SER A 37 2.73 -3.04 -29.18
C SER A 37 3.73 -2.17 -28.42
N ASP A 38 4.39 -1.26 -29.13
CA ASP A 38 5.38 -0.32 -28.57
C ASP A 38 4.81 0.53 -27.43
N ILE A 39 3.51 0.83 -27.45
CA ILE A 39 2.81 1.61 -26.41
C ILE A 39 2.91 0.91 -25.04
N TRP A 40 2.78 -0.42 -25.03
CA TRP A 40 2.72 -1.23 -23.82
C TRP A 40 4.06 -1.85 -23.40
N SER A 41 5.08 -1.80 -24.24
CA SER A 41 6.38 -2.48 -24.03
C SER A 41 7.03 -2.15 -22.68
N SER A 42 6.91 -0.90 -22.21
CA SER A 42 7.47 -0.45 -20.91
C SER A 42 6.68 -0.91 -19.68
N SER A 43 5.48 -1.45 -19.85
CA SER A 43 4.60 -1.92 -18.77
C SER A 43 4.22 -3.39 -18.90
N GLN A 44 4.92 -4.15 -19.71
CA GLN A 44 4.63 -5.58 -19.90
C GLN A 44 4.69 -6.35 -18.58
N THR A 45 5.78 -6.22 -17.82
CA THR A 45 5.93 -6.87 -16.50
C THR A 45 4.81 -6.47 -15.53
N LEU A 46 4.38 -5.20 -15.56
CA LEU A 46 3.25 -4.74 -14.75
C LEU A 46 1.95 -5.42 -15.18
N ASN A 47 1.66 -5.50 -16.49
CA ASN A 47 0.46 -6.17 -16.99
C ASN A 47 0.47 -7.68 -16.70
N ASP A 48 1.64 -8.32 -16.79
CA ASP A 48 1.82 -9.75 -16.44
C ASP A 48 1.47 -10.02 -14.95
N SER A 49 1.60 -9.04 -14.06
CA SER A 49 1.19 -9.15 -12.65
C SER A 49 -0.34 -9.25 -12.47
N PHE A 50 -1.13 -8.96 -13.50
CA PHE A 50 -2.59 -9.02 -13.50
C PHE A 50 -3.14 -10.12 -14.43
N VAL A 51 -2.31 -11.11 -14.75
CA VAL A 51 -2.74 -12.32 -15.46
C VAL A 51 -3.41 -13.26 -14.47
N PHE A 52 -4.66 -13.65 -14.74
CA PHE A 52 -5.39 -14.62 -13.94
C PHE A 52 -5.90 -15.76 -14.84
N ASN A 53 -5.55 -17.00 -14.48
CA ASN A 53 -5.82 -18.19 -15.32
C ASN A 53 -5.38 -18.03 -16.80
N GLY A 54 -4.20 -17.43 -17.00
CA GLY A 54 -3.59 -17.27 -18.32
C GLY A 54 -4.21 -16.17 -19.18
N LYS A 55 -5.02 -15.26 -18.62
CA LYS A 55 -5.65 -14.15 -19.33
C LYS A 55 -5.44 -12.82 -18.60
N HIS A 56 -5.27 -11.74 -19.35
CA HIS A 56 -5.24 -10.38 -18.81
C HIS A 56 -6.66 -9.86 -18.62
N TYR A 57 -6.89 -9.20 -17.46
CA TYR A 57 -8.17 -8.55 -17.16
C TYR A 57 -8.01 -7.07 -16.87
N VAL A 58 -6.81 -6.61 -16.54
CA VAL A 58 -6.50 -5.21 -16.23
C VAL A 58 -5.57 -4.65 -17.28
N ALA A 59 -5.94 -3.54 -17.90
CA ALA A 59 -5.04 -2.71 -18.68
C ALA A 59 -4.29 -1.78 -17.71
N ALA A 60 -3.13 -2.21 -17.23
CA ALA A 60 -2.33 -1.52 -16.23
C ALA A 60 -1.48 -0.42 -16.87
N ILE A 61 -1.84 0.84 -16.67
CA ILE A 61 -1.18 2.02 -17.22
C ILE A 61 0.15 2.28 -16.49
N ASP A 62 0.10 2.31 -15.15
CA ASP A 62 1.25 2.55 -14.28
C ASP A 62 0.98 1.99 -12.88
N VAL A 63 2.03 1.92 -12.05
CA VAL A 63 1.94 1.61 -10.63
C VAL A 63 1.30 2.76 -9.85
N ARG A 64 0.74 2.44 -8.69
CA ARG A 64 0.20 3.41 -7.72
C ARG A 64 0.74 3.07 -6.33
N PRO A 65 1.89 3.63 -5.90
CA PRO A 65 2.39 3.45 -4.55
C PRO A 65 1.31 3.79 -3.52
N GLN A 66 1.07 2.89 -2.55
CA GLN A 66 -0.02 3.07 -1.60
C GLN A 66 0.43 3.74 -0.32
N TYR A 67 1.58 3.35 0.22
CA TYR A 67 2.03 3.84 1.52
C TYR A 67 3.48 4.30 1.48
N VAL A 68 3.72 5.38 2.22
CA VAL A 68 5.03 5.95 2.52
C VAL A 68 5.17 6.05 4.04
N CYS A 69 6.38 6.11 4.55
CA CYS A 69 6.65 6.40 5.95
C CYS A 69 6.77 7.91 6.14
N ALA A 70 5.69 8.57 6.57
CA ALA A 70 5.69 10.00 6.81
C ALA A 70 6.22 10.31 8.22
N TYR A 71 6.96 11.41 8.34
CA TYR A 71 7.53 11.91 9.59
C TYR A 71 7.58 13.44 9.62
N ASN A 72 7.76 14.00 10.82
CA ASN A 72 7.95 15.43 11.01
C ASN A 72 9.43 15.74 11.21
N THR A 73 10.01 16.57 10.33
CA THR A 73 11.45 16.91 10.33
C THR A 73 11.88 17.62 11.60
N LYS A 74 10.97 18.42 12.20
CA LYS A 74 11.24 19.09 13.46
C LYS A 74 11.34 18.08 14.61
N THR A 75 10.51 17.04 14.63
CA THR A 75 10.62 15.95 15.62
C THR A 75 11.96 15.25 15.50
N ILE A 76 12.39 14.91 14.29
CA ILE A 76 13.71 14.30 14.03
C ILE A 76 14.83 15.17 14.61
N SER A 77 14.81 16.47 14.31
CA SER A 77 15.81 17.43 14.79
C SER A 77 15.78 17.62 16.31
N ASP A 78 14.60 17.82 16.91
CA ASP A 78 14.45 18.12 18.35
C ASP A 78 14.86 16.92 19.22
N PHE A 79 14.68 15.69 18.72
CA PHE A 79 15.09 14.46 19.40
C PHE A 79 16.49 13.97 18.98
N CYS A 80 17.18 14.71 18.10
CA CYS A 80 18.54 14.40 17.62
C CYS A 80 18.64 13.03 16.92
N TYR A 81 17.62 12.61 16.19
CA TYR A 81 17.66 11.41 15.36
C TYR A 81 18.36 11.69 14.02
N ASP A 82 18.89 10.63 13.42
CA ASP A 82 19.31 10.65 12.01
C ASP A 82 18.08 10.85 11.12
N ASP A 83 18.18 11.69 10.09
CA ASP A 83 17.07 11.94 9.17
C ASP A 83 16.77 10.69 8.34
N PRO A 84 15.53 10.19 8.32
CA PRO A 84 15.16 9.03 7.52
C PRO A 84 15.46 9.18 6.02
N ALA A 85 15.41 10.40 5.45
CA ALA A 85 15.76 10.63 4.06
C ALA A 85 17.28 10.48 3.82
N GLU A 86 18.11 10.93 4.78
CA GLU A 86 19.56 10.72 4.74
C GLU A 86 19.91 9.23 4.93
N LEU A 87 19.24 8.55 5.87
CA LEU A 87 19.40 7.11 6.08
C LEU A 87 19.03 6.32 4.81
N TYR A 88 17.94 6.70 4.13
CA TYR A 88 17.56 6.09 2.86
C TYR A 88 18.64 6.34 1.78
N ALA A 89 19.12 7.56 1.65
CA ALA A 89 20.14 7.92 0.66
C ALA A 89 21.47 7.18 0.87
N ASN A 90 21.78 6.83 2.12
CA ASN A 90 22.98 6.08 2.52
C ASN A 90 22.77 4.55 2.56
N ASP A 91 21.59 4.05 2.16
CA ASP A 91 21.21 2.64 2.23
C ASP A 91 21.18 2.05 3.67
N GLU A 92 20.91 2.92 4.65
CA GLU A 92 20.86 2.60 6.09
C GLU A 92 19.42 2.57 6.65
N TRP A 93 18.40 2.87 5.83
CA TRP A 93 17.00 2.85 6.23
C TRP A 93 16.44 1.42 6.26
N THR A 94 16.74 0.69 7.33
CA THR A 94 16.43 -0.74 7.52
C THR A 94 15.43 -0.96 8.66
N TRP A 95 14.89 -2.20 8.76
CA TRP A 95 14.03 -2.60 9.87
C TRP A 95 14.70 -2.41 11.24
N SER A 96 15.99 -2.73 11.36
CA SER A 96 16.74 -2.54 12.60
C SER A 96 16.82 -1.07 12.98
N LYS A 97 17.17 -0.19 12.03
CA LYS A 97 17.25 1.26 12.30
C LYS A 97 15.90 1.87 12.63
N PHE A 98 14.86 1.51 11.86
CA PHE A 98 13.49 1.92 12.13
C PHE A 98 13.03 1.49 13.54
N THR A 99 13.29 0.23 13.90
CA THR A 99 12.93 -0.32 15.23
C THR A 99 13.67 0.38 16.35
N GLU A 100 14.97 0.62 16.18
CA GLU A 100 15.80 1.38 17.14
C GLU A 100 15.18 2.76 17.41
N MET A 101 14.89 3.52 16.35
CA MET A 101 14.28 4.85 16.49
C MET A 101 12.89 4.77 17.16
N CYS A 102 12.07 3.79 16.79
CA CYS A 102 10.74 3.59 17.37
C CYS A 102 10.81 3.27 18.88
N LEU A 103 11.71 2.40 19.29
CA LEU A 103 11.87 2.01 20.70
C LEU A 103 12.43 3.15 21.55
N ASP A 104 13.34 3.95 21.01
CA ASP A 104 13.93 5.09 21.71
C ASP A 104 12.94 6.24 21.89
N PHE A 105 12.06 6.47 20.87
CA PHE A 105 11.07 7.55 20.92
C PHE A 105 9.90 7.25 21.85
N ALA A 106 9.47 5.98 21.96
CA ALA A 106 8.28 5.59 22.69
C ALA A 106 8.45 5.84 24.20
N ASP A 107 7.51 6.59 24.80
CA ASP A 107 7.53 6.94 26.22
C ASP A 107 6.08 7.12 26.71
N SER A 108 5.57 6.11 27.40
CA SER A 108 4.20 6.10 27.90
C SER A 108 3.92 7.16 28.98
N GLU A 109 4.95 7.61 29.72
CA GLU A 109 4.80 8.67 30.71
C GLU A 109 4.64 10.05 30.05
N ALA A 110 5.27 10.23 28.88
CA ALA A 110 5.13 11.42 28.05
C ALA A 110 4.05 11.31 26.98
N ASP A 111 3.25 10.22 26.99
CA ASP A 111 2.20 9.92 26.01
C ASP A 111 2.71 9.89 24.55
N ARG A 112 3.98 9.44 24.35
CA ARG A 112 4.60 9.30 23.04
C ARG A 112 4.54 7.87 22.54
N TYR A 113 4.08 7.71 21.29
CA TYR A 113 4.05 6.46 20.55
C TYR A 113 4.76 6.65 19.22
N ALA A 114 5.70 5.78 18.90
CA ALA A 114 6.47 5.96 17.68
C ALA A 114 5.65 5.69 16.42
N LEU A 115 4.66 4.81 16.47
CA LEU A 115 3.83 4.43 15.34
C LEU A 115 2.35 4.72 15.58
N ASP A 116 1.71 5.29 14.57
CA ASP A 116 0.26 5.44 14.48
C ASP A 116 -0.19 5.23 13.02
N GLY A 117 -1.49 5.20 12.80
CA GLY A 117 -2.07 5.10 11.47
C GLY A 117 -2.88 3.83 11.24
N TYR A 118 -3.76 3.87 10.23
CA TYR A 118 -4.66 2.77 9.90
C TYR A 118 -3.96 1.64 9.13
N TRP A 119 -2.90 1.97 8.41
CA TRP A 119 -2.32 1.08 7.40
C TRP A 119 -0.91 0.60 7.74
N TYR A 120 -0.38 0.89 8.94
CA TYR A 120 1.01 0.56 9.26
C TYR A 120 1.29 -0.94 9.15
N GLY A 121 0.34 -1.80 9.54
CA GLY A 121 0.50 -3.24 9.48
C GLY A 121 0.66 -3.75 8.04
N LYS A 122 -0.21 -3.27 7.12
CA LYS A 122 -0.09 -3.60 5.70
C LYS A 122 1.18 -3.02 5.09
N ALA A 123 1.46 -1.74 5.38
CA ALA A 123 2.65 -1.06 4.88
C ALA A 123 3.95 -1.75 5.29
N LEU A 124 4.05 -2.22 6.55
CA LEU A 124 5.21 -2.99 7.04
C LEU A 124 5.22 -4.41 6.46
N ASN A 125 4.08 -5.12 6.43
CA ASN A 125 4.03 -6.47 5.87
C ASN A 125 4.61 -6.50 4.46
N ASP A 126 4.21 -5.56 3.61
CA ASP A 126 4.59 -5.57 2.20
C ASP A 126 6.10 -5.32 2.00
N THR A 127 6.80 -4.77 3.00
CA THR A 127 8.26 -4.58 2.95
C THR A 127 9.06 -5.88 2.90
N CYS A 128 8.45 -7.02 3.26
CA CYS A 128 9.08 -8.33 3.12
C CYS A 128 9.06 -8.88 1.67
N GLY A 129 8.40 -8.16 0.74
CA GLY A 129 8.30 -8.56 -0.66
C GLY A 129 7.17 -9.54 -0.98
N TYR A 130 6.42 -9.98 0.02
CA TYR A 130 5.28 -10.89 -0.15
C TYR A 130 4.00 -10.28 0.42
N PRO A 131 2.97 -10.06 -0.42
CA PRO A 131 1.62 -9.76 0.08
C PRO A 131 1.05 -10.99 0.79
N LEU A 132 0.12 -10.82 1.71
CA LEU A 132 -0.54 -11.96 2.35
C LEU A 132 -1.29 -12.83 1.32
N ILE A 133 -1.96 -12.20 0.37
CA ILE A 133 -2.62 -12.87 -0.75
C ILE A 133 -2.00 -12.37 -2.05
N GLY A 134 -1.19 -13.21 -2.67
CA GLY A 134 -0.48 -12.92 -3.92
C GLY A 134 -1.14 -13.53 -5.15
N LEU A 135 -0.55 -13.24 -6.29
CA LEU A 135 -0.85 -13.87 -7.58
C LEU A 135 0.47 -14.38 -8.17
N GLU A 136 0.62 -15.70 -8.29
CA GLU A 136 1.81 -16.36 -8.84
C GLU A 136 1.38 -17.28 -9.99
N ASP A 137 2.04 -17.18 -11.14
CA ASP A 137 1.73 -17.97 -12.33
C ASP A 137 0.24 -17.96 -12.72
N GLY A 138 -0.40 -16.81 -12.58
CA GLY A 138 -1.81 -16.61 -12.89
C GLY A 138 -2.78 -17.25 -11.90
N LYS A 139 -2.34 -17.58 -10.69
CA LYS A 139 -3.17 -18.16 -9.64
C LYS A 139 -2.96 -17.45 -8.32
N LEU A 140 -4.04 -17.29 -7.57
CA LEU A 140 -3.99 -16.78 -6.21
C LEU A 140 -3.21 -17.74 -5.31
N VAL A 141 -2.37 -17.16 -4.45
CA VAL A 141 -1.57 -17.88 -3.47
C VAL A 141 -1.72 -17.26 -2.07
N ASN A 142 -1.67 -18.13 -1.06
CA ASN A 142 -1.64 -17.74 0.35
C ASN A 142 -0.19 -17.71 0.83
N ASN A 143 0.33 -16.54 1.16
CA ASN A 143 1.71 -16.36 1.58
C ASN A 143 1.88 -16.33 3.12
N MET A 144 0.82 -16.55 3.90
CA MET A 144 0.90 -16.54 5.37
C MET A 144 1.98 -17.47 5.94
N GLY A 145 2.31 -18.55 5.23
CA GLY A 145 3.35 -19.52 5.64
C GLY A 145 4.77 -19.17 5.19
N LYS A 146 5.00 -18.07 4.46
CA LYS A 146 6.34 -17.65 4.04
C LYS A 146 7.17 -17.19 5.24
N ALA A 147 8.46 -17.52 5.24
CA ALA A 147 9.35 -17.16 6.35
C ALA A 147 9.53 -15.64 6.49
N GLU A 148 9.62 -14.93 5.37
CA GLU A 148 9.75 -13.48 5.31
C GLU A 148 8.52 -12.79 5.90
N VAL A 149 7.31 -13.31 5.61
CA VAL A 149 6.06 -12.84 6.23
C VAL A 149 6.09 -13.07 7.73
N GLY A 150 6.51 -14.28 8.18
CA GLY A 150 6.68 -14.56 9.61
C GLY A 150 7.61 -13.56 10.28
N THR A 151 8.73 -13.24 9.66
CA THR A 151 9.73 -12.31 10.23
C THR A 151 9.17 -10.89 10.41
N VAL A 152 8.47 -10.35 9.42
CA VAL A 152 7.87 -9.00 9.56
C VAL A 152 6.69 -8.98 10.54
N GLN A 153 5.92 -10.06 10.61
CA GLN A 153 4.83 -10.18 11.58
C GLN A 153 5.35 -10.29 13.02
N ASP A 154 6.48 -10.98 13.23
CA ASP A 154 7.17 -11.01 14.53
C ASP A 154 7.75 -9.64 14.89
N LEU A 155 8.26 -8.89 13.91
CA LEU A 155 8.66 -7.48 14.12
C LEU A 155 7.47 -6.64 14.61
N MET A 156 6.32 -6.71 13.95
CA MET A 156 5.11 -5.96 14.35
C MET A 156 4.63 -6.38 15.75
N TYR A 157 4.63 -7.67 16.05
CA TYR A 157 4.30 -8.17 17.38
C TYR A 157 5.23 -7.62 18.47
N ASN A 158 6.54 -7.52 18.18
CA ASN A 158 7.52 -6.97 19.10
C ASN A 158 7.33 -5.45 19.30
N LEU A 159 7.03 -4.70 18.25
CA LEU A 159 6.71 -3.27 18.36
C LEU A 159 5.48 -3.04 19.24
N GLU A 160 4.43 -3.84 19.06
CA GLU A 160 3.22 -3.79 19.89
C GLU A 160 3.54 -4.09 21.36
N LYS A 161 4.26 -5.19 21.63
CA LYS A 161 4.62 -5.62 23.01
C LYS A 161 5.48 -4.61 23.76
N ASN A 162 6.19 -3.75 23.07
CA ASN A 162 7.00 -2.67 23.65
C ASN A 162 6.24 -1.33 23.74
N ASN A 163 4.91 -1.33 23.54
CA ASN A 163 4.08 -0.12 23.56
C ASN A 163 4.55 0.99 22.60
N VAL A 164 5.11 0.60 21.47
CA VAL A 164 5.59 1.51 20.43
C VAL A 164 4.42 2.07 19.61
N VAL A 165 3.34 1.29 19.51
CA VAL A 165 2.20 1.57 18.65
C VAL A 165 1.07 2.22 19.44
N PHE A 166 0.48 3.30 18.91
CA PHE A 166 -0.66 3.97 19.53
C PHE A 166 -1.86 3.02 19.65
N ASP A 167 -2.43 2.91 20.85
CA ASP A 167 -3.57 2.02 21.10
C ASP A 167 -4.88 2.58 20.55
N ARG A 168 -5.15 2.32 19.28
CA ARG A 168 -6.41 2.69 18.64
C ARG A 168 -7.61 1.92 19.20
N SER A 169 -7.42 0.70 19.70
CA SER A 169 -8.51 -0.13 20.25
C SER A 169 -9.18 0.54 21.45
N SER A 170 -8.40 1.17 22.31
CA SER A 170 -8.88 1.96 23.45
C SER A 170 -9.36 3.37 23.07
N ASN A 171 -9.14 3.80 21.81
CA ASN A 171 -9.49 5.13 21.31
C ASN A 171 -10.56 5.10 20.20
N ASN A 172 -11.54 4.21 20.31
CA ASN A 172 -12.63 4.04 19.35
C ASN A 172 -12.12 3.76 17.93
N TRP A 173 -10.98 3.08 17.78
CA TRP A 173 -10.32 2.75 16.53
C TRP A 173 -9.84 3.97 15.71
N LYS A 174 -9.72 5.12 16.35
CA LYS A 174 -9.20 6.34 15.73
C LYS A 174 -7.70 6.44 15.89
N THR A 175 -7.06 7.10 14.93
CA THR A 175 -5.67 7.56 15.05
C THR A 175 -5.60 8.79 15.96
N ARG A 176 -4.39 9.14 16.41
CA ARG A 176 -4.18 10.41 17.14
C ARG A 176 -4.54 11.61 16.27
N GLY A 177 -4.19 11.56 14.99
CA GLY A 177 -4.51 12.62 14.03
C GLY A 177 -6.00 12.89 13.83
N ASP A 178 -6.86 11.91 14.07
CA ASP A 178 -8.31 12.05 14.02
C ASP A 178 -8.92 12.59 15.33
N GLY A 179 -8.08 12.82 16.34
CA GLY A 179 -8.51 13.38 17.63
C GLY A 179 -8.88 14.85 17.53
N ALA A 180 -9.75 15.31 18.46
CA ALA A 180 -10.21 16.70 18.50
C ALA A 180 -9.07 17.73 18.67
N ASN A 181 -7.89 17.30 19.10
CA ASN A 181 -6.74 18.16 19.38
C ASN A 181 -5.71 18.19 18.25
N GLY A 182 -5.89 17.42 17.15
CA GLY A 182 -4.90 17.33 16.06
C GLY A 182 -3.57 16.77 16.55
N GLU A 183 -3.60 15.76 17.40
CA GLU A 183 -2.41 15.08 17.90
C GLU A 183 -1.89 14.11 16.85
N GLY A 184 -0.59 14.15 16.56
CA GLY A 184 0.02 13.32 15.52
C GLY A 184 1.48 13.70 15.33
N LEU A 185 1.98 13.64 14.11
CA LEU A 185 3.35 14.06 13.77
C LEU A 185 3.60 15.52 14.16
N GLY A 186 2.68 16.42 13.85
CA GLY A 186 2.80 17.85 14.11
C GLY A 186 2.85 18.22 15.60
N SER A 187 2.37 17.36 16.50
CA SER A 187 2.45 17.57 17.96
C SER A 187 3.68 16.92 18.61
N GLN A 188 4.53 16.25 17.84
CA GLN A 188 5.71 15.51 18.30
C GLN A 188 5.39 14.35 19.27
N LEU A 189 4.17 13.83 19.22
CA LEU A 189 3.72 12.69 20.01
C LEU A 189 3.70 11.38 19.22
N THR A 190 3.97 11.46 17.91
CA THR A 190 4.13 10.32 17.02
C THR A 190 5.37 10.55 16.15
N LEU A 191 6.19 9.51 15.97
CA LEU A 191 7.42 9.61 15.17
C LEU A 191 7.15 9.32 13.70
N PHE A 192 6.41 8.24 13.39
CA PHE A 192 6.11 7.79 12.05
C PHE A 192 4.63 7.48 11.86
N ILE A 193 4.10 7.85 10.69
CA ILE A 193 2.77 7.45 10.24
C ILE A 193 2.88 6.87 8.82
N PRO A 194 2.78 5.54 8.64
CA PRO A 194 2.61 4.96 7.32
C PRO A 194 1.27 5.38 6.72
N ILE A 195 1.32 6.12 5.60
CA ILE A 195 0.14 6.75 4.99
C ILE A 195 0.33 6.96 3.49
N GLY A 196 -0.76 7.14 2.77
CA GLY A 196 -0.71 7.54 1.36
C GLY A 196 -0.34 9.02 1.20
N THR A 197 0.42 9.34 0.17
CA THR A 197 0.88 10.72 -0.11
C THR A 197 -0.25 11.73 -0.30
N TRP A 198 -1.46 11.26 -0.64
CA TRP A 198 -2.69 12.08 -0.70
C TRP A 198 -3.06 12.76 0.63
N ALA A 199 -2.55 12.25 1.75
CA ALA A 199 -2.80 12.84 3.06
C ALA A 199 -1.84 14.00 3.39
N LEU A 200 -0.75 14.16 2.64
CA LEU A 200 0.31 15.13 2.90
C LEU A 200 0.12 16.45 2.13
N GLU A 201 -1.13 16.89 2.03
CA GLU A 201 -1.50 18.16 1.43
C GLU A 201 -1.52 19.28 2.48
N ASP A 202 -1.08 20.50 2.13
CA ASP A 202 -1.08 21.61 3.07
C ASP A 202 -2.49 22.21 3.19
N THR A 203 -3.27 21.65 4.11
CA THR A 203 -4.57 22.21 4.52
C THR A 203 -4.53 22.50 6.03
N PRO A 204 -5.34 23.47 6.54
CA PRO A 204 -5.34 23.78 7.97
C PRO A 204 -5.63 22.60 8.89
N GLU A 205 -6.36 21.62 8.41
CA GLU A 205 -6.67 20.39 9.14
C GLU A 205 -5.46 19.45 9.16
N LYS A 206 -4.83 19.23 8.02
CA LYS A 206 -3.68 18.32 7.87
C LYS A 206 -2.40 18.90 8.48
N THR A 207 -2.23 20.22 8.45
CA THR A 207 -1.13 20.91 9.14
C THR A 207 -1.12 20.61 10.65
N LYS A 208 -2.28 20.48 11.29
CA LYS A 208 -2.34 20.08 12.70
C LYS A 208 -1.89 18.64 12.91
N THR A 209 -2.24 17.75 12.01
CA THR A 209 -1.90 16.32 12.12
C THR A 209 -0.44 16.04 11.80
N PHE A 210 0.08 16.63 10.73
CA PHE A 210 1.40 16.27 10.18
C PHE A 210 2.47 17.33 10.43
N GLY A 211 2.12 18.59 10.54
CA GLY A 211 2.99 19.74 10.50
C GLY A 211 2.79 20.57 9.23
N SER A 212 3.48 21.70 9.12
CA SER A 212 3.42 22.58 7.96
C SER A 212 4.27 22.04 6.81
N VAL A 213 3.63 21.65 5.72
CA VAL A 213 4.32 21.24 4.48
C VAL A 213 5.12 22.42 3.93
N LYS A 214 4.50 23.60 3.90
CA LYS A 214 5.10 24.84 3.42
C LYS A 214 6.38 25.23 4.15
N ASP A 215 6.41 25.00 5.47
CA ASP A 215 7.57 25.33 6.31
C ASP A 215 8.61 24.19 6.32
N GLY A 216 8.41 23.12 5.54
CA GLY A 216 9.32 21.97 5.42
C GLY A 216 9.28 21.04 6.64
N GLU A 217 8.21 21.12 7.46
CA GLU A 217 8.08 20.27 8.65
C GLU A 217 7.66 18.82 8.33
N VAL A 218 7.20 18.56 7.10
CA VAL A 218 6.70 17.24 6.69
C VAL A 218 7.61 16.65 5.62
N MET A 219 8.02 15.41 5.85
CA MET A 219 8.76 14.61 4.88
C MET A 219 8.28 13.16 4.91
N PHE A 220 8.64 12.38 3.93
CA PHE A 220 8.35 10.97 3.84
C PHE A 220 9.44 10.22 3.08
N VAL A 221 9.55 8.94 3.38
CA VAL A 221 10.48 8.00 2.73
C VAL A 221 9.75 6.70 2.39
N PRO A 222 10.32 5.79 1.58
CA PRO A 222 9.79 4.43 1.49
C PRO A 222 9.68 3.80 2.89
N MET A 223 8.84 2.80 3.07
CA MET A 223 8.91 1.97 4.27
C MET A 223 10.30 1.33 4.37
N PRO A 224 10.82 1.07 5.58
CA PRO A 224 12.17 0.52 5.76
C PRO A 224 12.30 -0.86 5.12
N ARG A 225 13.46 -1.18 4.55
CA ARG A 225 13.75 -2.50 4.00
C ARG A 225 14.19 -3.51 5.05
N MET A 226 14.10 -4.79 4.74
CA MET A 226 14.71 -5.85 5.53
C MET A 226 16.23 -5.64 5.64
N ASP A 227 16.82 -5.99 6.78
CA ASP A 227 18.26 -5.78 7.04
C ASP A 227 19.18 -6.58 6.10
N ASP A 228 18.73 -7.75 5.67
CA ASP A 228 19.45 -8.67 4.78
C ASP A 228 19.04 -8.54 3.30
N SER A 229 18.21 -7.56 2.95
CA SER A 229 17.78 -7.26 1.58
C SER A 229 18.45 -5.98 1.07
N ASP A 230 18.77 -5.95 -0.21
CA ASP A 230 19.16 -4.76 -0.96
C ASP A 230 17.97 -4.04 -1.63
N LYS A 231 16.74 -4.51 -1.37
CA LYS A 231 15.54 -4.04 -2.06
C LYS A 231 14.58 -3.35 -1.09
N TYR A 232 14.07 -2.22 -1.53
CA TYR A 232 12.88 -1.61 -0.96
C TYR A 232 11.66 -2.10 -1.73
N TYR A 233 10.83 -2.89 -1.08
CA TYR A 233 9.54 -3.33 -1.61
C TYR A 233 8.47 -2.30 -1.27
N VAL A 234 7.59 -2.02 -2.22
CA VAL A 234 6.58 -0.97 -2.08
C VAL A 234 5.19 -1.58 -2.18
N SER A 235 4.36 -1.35 -1.16
CA SER A 235 2.92 -1.63 -1.23
C SER A 235 2.31 -0.86 -2.40
N THR A 236 1.76 -1.58 -3.37
CA THR A 236 1.45 -1.01 -4.68
C THR A 236 0.04 -1.40 -5.11
N GLY A 237 -0.75 -0.42 -5.51
CA GLY A 237 -1.93 -0.60 -6.32
C GLY A 237 -1.62 -0.35 -7.80
N VAL A 238 -2.64 -0.29 -8.63
CA VAL A 238 -2.52 -0.09 -10.07
C VAL A 238 -3.36 1.09 -10.54
N ASN A 239 -2.77 1.94 -11.37
CA ASN A 239 -3.53 2.84 -12.23
C ASN A 239 -3.88 2.05 -13.50
N GLY A 240 -5.12 1.60 -13.61
CA GLY A 240 -5.54 0.72 -14.70
C GLY A 240 -7.05 0.59 -14.79
N TYR A 241 -7.52 -0.18 -15.76
CA TYR A 241 -8.94 -0.33 -16.08
C TYR A 241 -9.30 -1.76 -16.40
N LEU A 242 -10.54 -2.15 -16.04
CA LEU A 242 -11.15 -3.44 -16.36
C LEU A 242 -12.30 -3.24 -17.36
N LEU A 243 -12.41 -4.13 -18.34
CA LEU A 243 -13.52 -4.14 -19.30
C LEU A 243 -14.69 -4.94 -18.73
N CYS A 244 -15.88 -4.34 -18.71
CA CYS A 244 -17.09 -5.04 -18.29
C CYS A 244 -17.48 -6.15 -19.26
N LYS A 245 -18.02 -7.25 -18.75
CA LYS A 245 -18.51 -8.35 -19.59
C LYS A 245 -19.63 -7.86 -20.52
N ASN A 246 -19.51 -8.18 -21.80
CA ASN A 246 -20.41 -7.77 -22.88
C ASN A 246 -20.49 -6.24 -23.05
N ALA A 247 -19.40 -5.53 -22.79
CA ALA A 247 -19.32 -4.10 -23.10
C ALA A 247 -19.64 -3.85 -24.57
N PRO A 248 -20.50 -2.86 -24.88
CA PRO A 248 -20.93 -2.63 -26.26
C PRO A 248 -19.84 -2.05 -27.16
N ASN A 249 -18.77 -1.49 -26.58
CA ASN A 249 -17.71 -0.80 -27.33
C ASN A 249 -16.30 -1.17 -26.85
N PRO A 250 -15.82 -2.41 -27.06
CA PRO A 250 -14.47 -2.82 -26.68
C PRO A 250 -13.37 -2.04 -27.45
N ASP A 251 -13.61 -1.64 -28.70
CA ASP A 251 -12.68 -0.80 -29.46
C ASP A 251 -12.50 0.59 -28.82
N GLY A 252 -13.58 1.15 -28.26
CA GLY A 252 -13.54 2.40 -27.51
C GLY A 252 -12.74 2.27 -26.22
N PHE A 253 -12.85 1.13 -25.53
CA PHE A 253 -12.01 0.82 -24.37
C PHE A 253 -10.53 0.76 -24.76
N ASN A 254 -10.18 0.03 -25.84
CA ASN A 254 -8.82 -0.06 -26.34
C ASN A 254 -8.24 1.34 -26.67
N ALA A 255 -9.00 2.16 -27.40
CA ALA A 255 -8.58 3.53 -27.73
C ALA A 255 -8.35 4.37 -26.46
N PHE A 256 -9.24 4.25 -25.47
CA PHE A 256 -9.15 4.97 -24.20
C PHE A 256 -7.89 4.58 -23.43
N VAL A 257 -7.64 3.28 -23.18
CA VAL A 257 -6.47 2.85 -22.39
C VAL A 257 -5.14 3.14 -23.09
N ASN A 258 -5.10 3.07 -24.42
CA ASN A 258 -3.93 3.47 -25.20
C ASN A 258 -3.67 4.99 -25.07
N CYS A 259 -4.70 5.82 -25.11
CA CYS A 259 -4.57 7.26 -24.87
C CYS A 259 -4.05 7.54 -23.44
N CYS A 260 -4.61 6.88 -22.43
CA CYS A 260 -4.14 6.99 -21.05
C CYS A 260 -2.66 6.59 -20.91
N LYS A 261 -2.26 5.49 -21.56
CA LYS A 261 -0.87 5.00 -21.52
C LYS A 261 0.09 6.01 -22.15
N VAL A 262 -0.24 6.53 -23.32
CA VAL A 262 0.59 7.55 -24.02
C VAL A 262 0.68 8.84 -23.20
N ALA A 263 -0.42 9.27 -22.58
CA ALA A 263 -0.47 10.51 -21.81
C ALA A 263 0.12 10.38 -20.39
N ASN A 264 0.46 9.18 -19.91
CA ASN A 264 0.80 8.95 -18.50
C ASN A 264 1.94 9.85 -18.00
N SER A 265 3.02 10.02 -18.77
CA SER A 265 4.13 10.88 -18.38
C SER A 265 3.74 12.35 -18.20
N GLU A 266 2.88 12.87 -19.10
CA GLU A 266 2.37 14.24 -19.00
C GLU A 266 1.45 14.40 -17.81
N VAL A 267 0.60 13.42 -17.51
CA VAL A 267 -0.26 13.41 -16.31
C VAL A 267 0.58 13.45 -15.03
N GLN A 268 1.70 12.71 -14.98
CA GLN A 268 2.62 12.75 -13.83
C GLN A 268 3.24 14.15 -13.67
N ASN A 269 3.68 14.79 -14.75
CA ASN A 269 4.24 16.14 -14.71
C ASN A 269 3.20 17.18 -14.22
N ILE A 270 1.96 17.12 -14.72
CA ILE A 270 0.88 18.00 -14.27
C ILE A 270 0.60 17.79 -12.79
N THR A 271 0.60 16.52 -12.32
CA THR A 271 0.40 16.20 -10.90
C THR A 271 1.49 16.81 -10.03
N GLU A 272 2.76 16.74 -10.44
CA GLU A 272 3.88 17.34 -9.71
C GLU A 272 3.77 18.86 -9.63
N GLU A 273 3.36 19.51 -10.72
CA GLU A 273 3.10 20.97 -10.72
C GLU A 273 1.97 21.32 -9.76
N GLN A 274 0.89 20.53 -9.70
CA GLN A 274 -0.21 20.73 -8.76
C GLN A 274 0.25 20.55 -7.31
N LEU A 275 1.02 19.51 -7.01
CA LEU A 275 1.55 19.27 -5.67
C LEU A 275 2.39 20.45 -5.16
N LYS A 276 3.21 21.05 -6.03
CA LYS A 276 4.00 22.25 -5.71
C LYS A 276 3.15 23.50 -5.56
N ASN A 277 2.23 23.74 -6.50
CA ASN A 277 1.52 25.02 -6.58
C ASN A 277 0.30 25.09 -5.67
N ASP A 278 -0.41 23.98 -5.49
CA ASP A 278 -1.68 23.94 -4.77
C ASP A 278 -1.52 23.39 -3.34
N TYR A 279 -0.45 22.59 -3.08
CA TYR A 279 -0.23 21.91 -1.80
C TYR A 279 1.13 22.22 -1.15
N ASP A 280 1.87 23.18 -1.68
CA ASP A 280 3.15 23.66 -1.15
C ASP A 280 4.24 22.56 -0.97
N TRP A 281 4.19 21.50 -1.78
CA TRP A 281 5.21 20.45 -1.70
C TRP A 281 6.58 20.99 -2.07
N THR A 282 7.58 20.64 -1.25
CA THR A 282 8.99 20.98 -1.49
C THR A 282 9.57 20.17 -2.65
N ASP A 283 10.70 20.65 -3.19
CA ASP A 283 11.42 19.90 -4.24
C ASP A 283 11.88 18.52 -3.75
N ASP A 284 12.28 18.40 -2.47
CA ASP A 284 12.70 17.14 -1.86
C ASP A 284 11.53 16.14 -1.77
N MET A 285 10.32 16.60 -1.43
CA MET A 285 9.12 15.75 -1.44
C MET A 285 8.80 15.26 -2.86
N ILE A 286 8.92 16.09 -3.87
CA ILE A 286 8.70 15.70 -5.28
C ILE A 286 9.73 14.68 -5.73
N GLU A 287 11.01 14.87 -5.41
CA GLU A 287 12.06 13.93 -5.76
C GLU A 287 11.89 12.59 -5.04
N MET A 288 11.53 12.61 -3.76
CA MET A 288 11.21 11.39 -3.02
C MET A 288 9.99 10.66 -3.59
N ARG A 289 8.95 11.41 -4.03
CA ARG A 289 7.80 10.81 -4.71
C ARG A 289 8.22 10.06 -5.98
N LYS A 290 9.08 10.66 -6.82
CA LYS A 290 9.63 10.01 -8.03
C LYS A 290 10.38 8.75 -7.67
N THR A 291 11.26 8.83 -6.68
CA THR A 291 12.01 7.69 -6.14
C THR A 291 11.08 6.54 -5.74
N ILE A 292 10.00 6.83 -5.01
CA ILE A 292 9.04 5.80 -4.57
C ILE A 292 8.28 5.19 -5.75
N TYR A 293 7.91 5.99 -6.77
CA TYR A 293 7.32 5.45 -8.00
C TYR A 293 8.28 4.51 -8.75
N ASP A 294 9.56 4.86 -8.81
CA ASP A 294 10.57 4.03 -9.46
C ASP A 294 10.83 2.73 -8.67
N LEU A 295 10.86 2.79 -7.34
CA LEU A 295 10.90 1.61 -6.48
C LEU A 295 9.68 0.72 -6.68
N ALA A 296 8.48 1.31 -6.75
CA ALA A 296 7.25 0.58 -6.99
C ALA A 296 7.19 -0.10 -8.37
N ARG A 297 7.81 0.50 -9.40
CA ARG A 297 7.97 -0.14 -10.72
C ARG A 297 8.96 -1.29 -10.69
N GLN A 298 9.99 -1.21 -9.83
CA GLN A 298 11.04 -2.24 -9.73
C GLN A 298 10.65 -3.40 -8.80
N ASN A 299 10.05 -3.09 -7.65
CA ASN A 299 9.76 -4.04 -6.58
C ASN A 299 8.32 -3.83 -6.05
N PRO A 300 7.28 -3.95 -6.91
CA PRO A 300 5.90 -3.78 -6.46
C PRO A 300 5.45 -4.97 -5.60
N VAL A 301 4.61 -4.69 -4.61
CA VAL A 301 3.86 -5.71 -3.87
C VAL A 301 2.38 -5.45 -4.04
N PHE A 302 1.71 -6.32 -4.80
CA PHE A 302 0.29 -6.28 -5.06
C PHE A 302 -0.44 -7.27 -4.15
N ASP A 303 -1.24 -6.77 -3.22
CA ASP A 303 -2.04 -7.60 -2.33
C ASP A 303 -3.48 -7.69 -2.83
N PHE A 304 -3.92 -8.90 -3.13
CA PHE A 304 -5.24 -9.19 -3.70
C PHE A 304 -6.29 -9.59 -2.64
N GLN A 305 -6.01 -9.47 -1.34
CA GLN A 305 -6.91 -9.95 -0.28
C GLN A 305 -8.34 -9.42 -0.39
N ASP A 306 -8.52 -8.16 -0.78
CA ASP A 306 -9.83 -7.51 -0.93
C ASP A 306 -10.47 -7.79 -2.30
N GLY A 307 -9.65 -8.19 -3.26
CA GLY A 307 -10.03 -8.47 -4.64
C GLY A 307 -10.51 -9.89 -4.93
N VAL A 308 -10.56 -10.80 -3.94
CA VAL A 308 -10.98 -12.20 -4.15
C VAL A 308 -12.46 -12.39 -3.83
N SER A 309 -12.86 -12.17 -2.60
CA SER A 309 -14.25 -12.31 -2.14
C SER A 309 -14.49 -11.53 -0.85
N ALA A 310 -15.75 -11.21 -0.55
CA ALA A 310 -16.11 -10.56 0.71
C ALA A 310 -15.80 -11.45 1.94
N GLU A 311 -15.88 -12.77 1.78
CA GLU A 311 -15.54 -13.72 2.85
C GLU A 311 -14.05 -13.66 3.17
N LEU A 312 -13.18 -13.67 2.14
CA LEU A 312 -11.74 -13.54 2.36
C LEU A 312 -11.39 -12.17 2.94
N SER A 313 -11.91 -11.08 2.40
CA SER A 313 -11.66 -9.73 2.92
C SER A 313 -12.02 -9.63 4.41
N THR A 314 -13.17 -10.19 4.83
CA THR A 314 -13.57 -10.22 6.24
C THR A 314 -12.60 -11.03 7.12
N LEU A 315 -12.17 -12.21 6.64
CA LEU A 315 -11.21 -13.05 7.35
C LEU A 315 -9.85 -12.33 7.47
N MET A 316 -9.39 -11.71 6.38
CA MET A 316 -8.12 -11.00 6.34
C MET A 316 -8.09 -9.77 7.25
N GLN A 317 -9.21 -9.14 7.56
CA GLN A 317 -9.26 -8.08 8.57
C GLN A 317 -8.79 -8.59 9.94
N THR A 318 -9.18 -9.81 10.33
CA THR A 318 -8.70 -10.44 11.57
C THR A 318 -7.23 -10.82 11.48
N VAL A 319 -6.82 -11.40 10.36
CA VAL A 319 -5.42 -11.81 10.11
C VAL A 319 -4.47 -10.61 10.14
N ASN A 320 -4.82 -9.52 9.45
CA ASN A 320 -4.02 -8.30 9.39
C ASN A 320 -3.83 -7.62 10.76
N GLN A 321 -4.73 -7.85 11.69
CA GLN A 321 -4.67 -7.25 13.01
C GLN A 321 -4.04 -8.16 14.08
N ALA A 322 -3.80 -9.42 13.77
CA ALA A 322 -3.44 -10.42 14.77
C ALA A 322 -2.20 -10.03 15.61
N THR A 323 -1.14 -9.56 14.96
CA THR A 323 0.13 -9.19 15.62
C THR A 323 0.19 -7.73 16.06
N MET A 324 -0.80 -6.90 15.69
CA MET A 324 -0.76 -5.45 15.84
C MET A 324 -1.93 -4.88 16.66
N ILE A 325 -2.78 -5.71 17.24
CA ILE A 325 -3.83 -5.24 18.17
C ILE A 325 -3.18 -4.84 19.48
N THR A 326 -3.26 -3.56 19.78
CA THR A 326 -2.79 -2.96 21.02
C THR A 326 -3.68 -3.33 22.22
N GLY A 327 -3.21 -3.00 23.44
CA GLY A 327 -3.98 -3.29 24.65
C GLY A 327 -3.95 -4.75 25.12
N GLY A 328 -2.96 -5.53 24.67
CA GLY A 328 -2.74 -6.92 25.11
C GLY A 328 -3.55 -7.96 24.32
N GLY A 329 -4.21 -7.55 23.23
CA GLY A 329 -4.97 -8.46 22.36
C GLY A 329 -4.16 -9.13 21.25
N ALA A 330 -2.90 -8.74 21.05
CA ALA A 330 -2.06 -9.30 20.00
C ALA A 330 -1.71 -10.75 20.26
N THR A 331 -1.79 -11.57 19.19
CA THR A 331 -1.38 -12.96 19.15
C THR A 331 -0.11 -13.11 18.33
N THR A 332 0.65 -14.18 18.56
CA THR A 332 1.83 -14.47 17.73
C THR A 332 1.40 -14.84 16.31
N TRP A 333 2.27 -14.55 15.33
CA TRP A 333 1.99 -14.96 13.95
C TRP A 333 1.78 -16.45 13.80
N THR A 334 2.54 -17.26 14.53
CA THR A 334 2.39 -18.72 14.55
C THR A 334 0.98 -19.15 14.98
N GLU A 335 0.40 -18.55 16.01
CA GLU A 335 -0.98 -18.81 16.43
C GLU A 335 -1.98 -18.36 15.38
N CYS A 336 -1.81 -17.16 14.81
CA CYS A 336 -2.66 -16.63 13.73
C CYS A 336 -2.68 -17.59 12.52
N VAL A 337 -1.54 -18.05 12.07
CA VAL A 337 -1.40 -19.01 10.95
C VAL A 337 -2.10 -20.32 11.29
N ALA A 338 -1.86 -20.87 12.49
CA ALA A 338 -2.47 -22.14 12.90
C ALA A 338 -4.00 -22.10 12.90
N GLU A 339 -4.58 -20.97 13.24
CA GLU A 339 -6.03 -20.77 13.31
C GLU A 339 -6.66 -20.49 11.93
N ASN A 340 -6.01 -19.70 11.07
CA ASN A 340 -6.65 -19.11 9.89
C ASN A 340 -6.22 -19.68 8.56
N GLN A 341 -5.00 -20.23 8.44
CA GLN A 341 -4.41 -20.65 7.15
C GLN A 341 -5.31 -21.60 6.36
N LYS A 342 -5.93 -22.60 7.01
CA LYS A 342 -6.77 -23.58 6.32
C LYS A 342 -8.03 -22.95 5.71
N ALA A 343 -8.61 -21.98 6.38
CA ALA A 343 -9.78 -21.26 5.85
C ALA A 343 -9.38 -20.39 4.65
N VAL A 344 -8.25 -19.69 4.74
CA VAL A 344 -7.69 -18.90 3.63
C VAL A 344 -7.36 -19.80 2.43
N ASP A 345 -6.67 -20.92 2.65
CA ASP A 345 -6.32 -21.89 1.59
C ASP A 345 -7.57 -22.44 0.89
N TYR A 346 -8.62 -22.74 1.66
CA TYR A 346 -9.88 -23.22 1.11
C TYR A 346 -10.53 -22.18 0.18
N ILE A 347 -10.65 -20.92 0.63
CA ILE A 347 -11.24 -19.84 -0.17
C ILE A 347 -10.43 -19.59 -1.45
N ILE A 348 -9.11 -19.56 -1.35
CA ILE A 348 -8.21 -19.38 -2.50
C ILE A 348 -8.34 -20.53 -3.50
N LYS A 349 -8.41 -21.75 -3.02
CA LYS A 349 -8.61 -22.93 -3.88
C LYS A 349 -9.92 -22.86 -4.64
N GLU A 350 -11.01 -22.50 -3.97
CA GLU A 350 -12.32 -22.31 -4.61
C GLU A 350 -12.28 -21.16 -5.63
N ALA A 351 -11.63 -20.04 -5.31
CA ALA A 351 -11.48 -18.91 -6.21
C ALA A 351 -10.71 -19.28 -7.50
N ASN A 352 -9.61 -20.03 -7.34
CA ASN A 352 -8.82 -20.52 -8.49
C ASN A 352 -9.54 -21.56 -9.35
N ALA A 353 -10.51 -22.30 -8.78
CA ALA A 353 -11.29 -23.31 -9.51
C ALA A 353 -12.53 -22.73 -10.23
N ASN A 354 -13.07 -21.61 -9.73
CA ASN A 354 -14.35 -21.04 -10.17
C ASN A 354 -14.20 -19.86 -11.15
N VAL A 355 -13.18 -19.88 -11.99
CA VAL A 355 -13.10 -18.88 -13.06
C VAL A 355 -14.12 -19.23 -14.13
N ALA A 356 -15.07 -18.35 -14.34
CA ALA A 356 -16.08 -18.54 -15.40
C ALA A 356 -15.38 -18.56 -16.76
N GLU A 357 -15.67 -19.60 -17.56
CA GLU A 357 -15.23 -19.72 -18.94
C GLU A 357 -15.87 -18.66 -19.84
#